data_3e3e294c8f6929fa16df69520d28d785
#
_entry.id   3e3e294c8f6929fa16df69520d28d785
#
_cell.length_a   1.000
_cell.length_b   1.000
_cell.length_c   1.000
_cell.angle_alpha   90.00
_cell.angle_beta   90.00
_cell.angle_gamma   90.00
#
_symmetry.space_group_name_H-M   'P 1'
#
loop_
_entity.id
_entity.type
_entity.pdbx_description
1 polymer ?
#
loop_
_entity_poly.entity_id
_entity_poly.type
_entity_poly.pdbx_seq_one_letter_code
_entity_poly.pdbx_strand_id
1 'polypeptide(L)'
;VPGTLAAGASNWRADWALPPDQAYHVAVTAVNPRGRATMITGSFRTLTPEHTFSAMTALGTGQVFGVGMPIMVTFSHPITRKAEVERSLEIWSSKPVTGAWYWMSDTQVWFRPRAYWPAHTRVRFEAHLKGVQGARGVYGDANLTQRLRIGNSLVARASAATHHMKVWWKGHLKGNWPISTGQPGDDTPDGHYLSFSMGNPVRMDSATYGVMPGDPGYYNVLVYDSVKFTNSGDYVHSAPWSVGEQGFSNVSHGCVNVAPAQAAWYYGHSLIGDPITIVGSPVKGTWGDGWTIWFLRWRKLVAGSATHMMVVAGARGSRLAPPQVTLPGSLRLPAAPDPAGWRQAAPGGP
;
A
#
# COMPACT_ATOMS: atom_id res chain seq x y z
N VAL A 1 -22.03 -15.67 -19.13
CA VAL A 1 -20.96 -14.70 -18.97
C VAL A 1 -21.57 -13.37 -18.53
N PRO A 2 -21.17 -12.76 -17.41
CA PRO A 2 -21.59 -11.42 -17.02
C PRO A 2 -21.17 -10.39 -18.06
N GLY A 3 -22.01 -9.38 -18.28
CA GLY A 3 -21.72 -8.33 -19.24
C GLY A 3 -22.77 -7.24 -19.24
N THR A 4 -22.45 -6.15 -19.91
CA THR A 4 -23.27 -4.94 -19.96
C THR A 4 -23.77 -4.68 -21.36
N LEU A 5 -25.06 -4.41 -21.51
CA LEU A 5 -25.67 -3.97 -22.75
C LEU A 5 -25.51 -2.45 -22.86
N ALA A 6 -24.95 -1.98 -23.97
CA ALA A 6 -24.77 -0.55 -24.21
C ALA A 6 -26.12 0.19 -24.31
N ALA A 7 -26.11 1.48 -24.05
CA ALA A 7 -27.27 2.34 -24.29
C ALA A 7 -27.72 2.21 -25.76
N GLY A 8 -29.03 1.97 -25.97
CA GLY A 8 -29.56 1.67 -27.29
C GLY A 8 -29.63 0.20 -27.66
N ALA A 9 -29.24 -0.71 -26.75
CA ALA A 9 -29.35 -2.17 -26.87
C ALA A 9 -28.73 -2.77 -28.13
N SER A 10 -27.74 -2.09 -28.74
CA SER A 10 -27.10 -2.52 -29.99
C SER A 10 -25.82 -3.33 -29.80
N ASN A 11 -25.17 -3.21 -28.64
CA ASN A 11 -23.91 -3.87 -28.31
C ASN A 11 -23.92 -4.43 -26.90
N TRP A 12 -23.56 -5.69 -26.75
CA TRP A 12 -23.27 -6.31 -25.47
C TRP A 12 -21.76 -6.50 -25.33
N ARG A 13 -21.23 -6.24 -24.16
CA ARG A 13 -19.81 -6.43 -23.85
C ARG A 13 -19.68 -7.21 -22.57
N ALA A 14 -18.82 -8.23 -22.55
CA ALA A 14 -18.46 -8.92 -21.32
C ALA A 14 -17.76 -7.95 -20.35
N ASP A 15 -18.08 -8.05 -19.07
CA ASP A 15 -17.49 -7.20 -18.02
C ASP A 15 -15.98 -7.47 -17.88
N TRP A 16 -15.57 -8.72 -18.07
CA TRP A 16 -14.18 -9.16 -17.98
C TRP A 16 -13.77 -9.98 -19.20
N ALA A 17 -12.45 -10.19 -19.37
CA ALA A 17 -11.92 -11.05 -20.42
C ALA A 17 -12.52 -12.45 -20.32
N LEU A 18 -12.77 -13.06 -21.47
CA LEU A 18 -13.24 -14.45 -21.52
C LEU A 18 -12.08 -15.41 -21.24
N PRO A 19 -12.30 -16.46 -20.42
CA PRO A 19 -11.34 -17.53 -20.24
C PRO A 19 -10.79 -18.06 -21.57
N PRO A 20 -9.48 -18.29 -21.68
CA PRO A 20 -8.89 -18.85 -22.88
C PRO A 20 -9.24 -20.32 -23.05
N ASP A 21 -9.06 -20.84 -24.27
CA ASP A 21 -9.29 -22.24 -24.65
C ASP A 21 -10.70 -22.75 -24.30
N GLN A 22 -11.72 -21.89 -24.40
CA GLN A 22 -13.12 -22.22 -24.11
C GLN A 22 -13.99 -22.04 -25.34
N ALA A 23 -14.94 -22.97 -25.55
CA ALA A 23 -16.00 -22.84 -26.52
C ALA A 23 -17.15 -22.03 -25.91
N TYR A 24 -17.70 -21.11 -26.67
CA TYR A 24 -18.83 -20.25 -26.29
C TYR A 24 -19.95 -20.37 -27.32
N HIS A 25 -21.17 -20.46 -26.81
CA HIS A 25 -22.39 -20.32 -27.60
C HIS A 25 -23.04 -18.99 -27.25
N VAL A 26 -23.40 -18.23 -28.25
CA VAL A 26 -24.06 -16.92 -28.10
C VAL A 26 -25.46 -17.03 -28.69
N ALA A 27 -26.46 -16.60 -27.93
CA ALA A 27 -27.81 -16.43 -28.41
C ALA A 27 -28.25 -14.98 -28.13
N VAL A 28 -28.66 -14.27 -29.18
CA VAL A 28 -29.15 -12.90 -29.11
C VAL A 28 -30.61 -12.90 -29.56
N THR A 29 -31.48 -12.39 -28.67
CA THR A 29 -32.91 -12.21 -29.01
C THR A 29 -33.19 -10.71 -29.12
N ALA A 30 -33.60 -10.28 -30.28
CA ALA A 30 -34.09 -8.94 -30.52
C ALA A 30 -35.63 -8.95 -30.55
N VAL A 31 -36.26 -8.01 -29.85
CA VAL A 31 -37.72 -7.86 -29.82
C VAL A 31 -38.06 -6.50 -30.41
N ASN A 32 -38.92 -6.47 -31.43
CA ASN A 32 -39.38 -5.23 -32.02
C ASN A 32 -40.48 -4.56 -31.18
N PRO A 33 -40.86 -3.29 -31.44
CA PRO A 33 -41.89 -2.58 -30.69
C PRO A 33 -43.29 -3.27 -30.71
N ARG A 34 -43.52 -4.20 -31.65
CA ARG A 34 -44.77 -4.98 -31.76
C ARG A 34 -44.69 -6.32 -31.01
N GLY A 35 -43.62 -6.54 -30.19
CA GLY A 35 -43.46 -7.77 -29.41
C GLY A 35 -42.95 -8.97 -30.22
N ARG A 36 -42.64 -8.85 -31.51
CA ARG A 36 -42.11 -9.95 -32.33
C ARG A 36 -40.61 -10.16 -32.04
N ALA A 37 -40.26 -11.35 -31.59
CA ALA A 37 -38.91 -11.76 -31.28
C ALA A 37 -38.20 -12.41 -32.49
N THR A 38 -36.96 -12.13 -32.67
CA THR A 38 -36.05 -12.83 -33.60
C THR A 38 -34.80 -13.21 -32.85
N MET A 39 -34.40 -14.49 -32.95
CA MET A 39 -33.20 -15.03 -32.29
C MET A 39 -32.12 -15.38 -33.32
N ILE A 40 -30.90 -14.98 -33.04
CA ILE A 40 -29.69 -15.38 -33.78
C ILE A 40 -28.75 -16.09 -32.83
N THR A 41 -28.17 -17.19 -33.27
CA THR A 41 -27.20 -17.98 -32.50
C THR A 41 -25.88 -18.05 -33.23
N GLY A 42 -24.79 -18.16 -32.48
CA GLY A 42 -23.45 -18.35 -33.00
C GLY A 42 -22.56 -19.09 -32.00
N SER A 43 -21.41 -19.56 -32.46
CA SER A 43 -20.43 -20.22 -31.61
C SER A 43 -19.03 -19.75 -32.00
N PHE A 44 -18.16 -19.65 -30.99
CA PHE A 44 -16.74 -19.39 -31.21
C PHE A 44 -15.92 -20.07 -30.11
N ARG A 45 -14.61 -20.20 -30.34
CA ARG A 45 -13.66 -20.65 -29.32
C ARG A 45 -12.65 -19.53 -29.08
N THR A 46 -12.33 -19.30 -27.82
CA THR A 46 -11.23 -18.38 -27.45
C THR A 46 -9.89 -19.04 -27.78
N LEU A 47 -8.87 -18.21 -28.03
CA LEU A 47 -7.53 -18.68 -28.35
C LEU A 47 -6.94 -19.56 -27.24
N THR A 48 -6.00 -20.44 -27.63
CA THR A 48 -5.13 -21.15 -26.70
C THR A 48 -3.86 -20.32 -26.51
N PRO A 49 -3.51 -19.89 -25.28
CA PRO A 49 -2.32 -19.10 -25.01
C PRO A 49 -1.03 -19.88 -25.31
N GLU A 50 -0.02 -19.22 -25.85
CA GLU A 50 1.34 -19.78 -25.94
C GLU A 50 2.00 -19.84 -24.57
N HIS A 51 1.82 -18.80 -23.76
CA HIS A 51 2.33 -18.67 -22.42
C HIS A 51 1.28 -18.08 -21.49
N THR A 52 1.44 -18.35 -20.19
CA THR A 52 0.57 -17.78 -19.17
C THR A 52 1.36 -17.04 -18.10
N PHE A 53 0.70 -16.11 -17.40
CA PHE A 53 1.20 -15.50 -16.19
C PHE A 53 0.21 -15.68 -15.05
N SER A 54 0.74 -15.83 -13.85
CA SER A 54 -0.03 -15.82 -12.59
C SER A 54 0.19 -14.50 -11.84
N ALA A 55 -0.73 -14.18 -10.92
CA ALA A 55 -0.62 -13.09 -9.99
C ALA A 55 -0.70 -13.59 -8.55
N MET A 56 0.06 -12.96 -7.66
CA MET A 56 0.02 -13.22 -6.22
C MET A 56 0.02 -11.92 -5.43
N THR A 57 -0.47 -11.98 -4.20
CA THR A 57 -0.33 -10.91 -3.20
C THR A 57 0.49 -11.41 -2.02
N ALA A 58 1.32 -10.53 -1.45
CA ALA A 58 2.09 -10.84 -0.25
C ALA A 58 1.23 -10.88 1.04
N LEU A 59 -0.07 -10.60 0.94
CA LEU A 59 -0.98 -10.43 2.06
C LEU A 59 -1.69 -11.74 2.40
N GLY A 60 -1.67 -12.15 3.67
CA GLY A 60 -2.47 -13.28 4.14
C GLY A 60 -3.98 -12.95 4.10
N THR A 61 -4.81 -13.93 3.71
CA THR A 61 -6.26 -13.77 3.69
C THR A 61 -6.81 -13.62 5.10
N GLY A 62 -7.64 -12.60 5.31
CA GLY A 62 -8.32 -12.34 6.58
C GLY A 62 -7.47 -11.64 7.64
N GLN A 63 -6.23 -11.32 7.36
CA GLN A 63 -5.36 -10.57 8.27
C GLN A 63 -5.85 -9.14 8.47
N VAL A 64 -5.49 -8.58 9.63
CA VAL A 64 -5.74 -7.18 10.00
C VAL A 64 -4.46 -6.38 9.79
N PHE A 65 -4.58 -5.29 9.06
CA PHE A 65 -3.46 -4.44 8.68
C PHE A 65 -3.64 -3.00 9.16
N GLY A 66 -2.53 -2.27 9.23
CA GLY A 66 -2.50 -0.85 9.54
C GLY A 66 -3.12 0.02 8.43
N VAL A 67 -3.44 1.26 8.79
CA VAL A 67 -4.18 2.17 7.91
C VAL A 67 -3.39 2.63 6.67
N GLY A 68 -2.08 2.47 6.65
CA GLY A 68 -1.23 2.79 5.49
C GLY A 68 -1.05 1.66 4.49
N MET A 69 -1.57 0.46 4.77
CA MET A 69 -1.29 -0.77 4.02
C MET A 69 -1.60 -0.64 2.52
N PRO A 70 -0.63 -0.84 1.61
CA PRO A 70 -0.90 -0.95 0.18
C PRO A 70 -1.43 -2.34 -0.18
N ILE A 71 -2.14 -2.45 -1.32
CA ILE A 71 -2.38 -3.73 -1.96
C ILE A 71 -1.23 -3.95 -2.94
N MET A 72 -0.45 -5.00 -2.73
CA MET A 72 0.74 -5.32 -3.52
C MET A 72 0.49 -6.56 -4.36
N VAL A 73 0.62 -6.43 -5.67
CA VAL A 73 0.44 -7.52 -6.63
C VAL A 73 1.75 -7.78 -7.35
N THR A 74 2.18 -9.03 -7.36
CA THR A 74 3.35 -9.51 -8.10
C THR A 74 2.91 -10.49 -9.18
N PHE A 75 3.47 -10.34 -10.38
CA PHE A 75 3.21 -11.17 -11.53
C PHE A 75 4.39 -12.09 -11.80
N SER A 76 4.13 -13.32 -12.24
CA SER A 76 5.17 -14.31 -12.58
C SER A 76 5.94 -13.99 -13.87
N HIS A 77 5.42 -13.07 -14.71
CA HIS A 77 6.05 -12.61 -15.96
C HIS A 77 5.96 -11.10 -16.08
N PRO A 78 6.87 -10.46 -16.82
CA PRO A 78 6.79 -9.04 -17.14
C PRO A 78 5.50 -8.69 -17.88
N ILE A 79 4.82 -7.66 -17.40
CA ILE A 79 3.59 -7.13 -17.99
C ILE A 79 3.95 -5.93 -18.88
N THR A 80 3.77 -6.07 -20.18
CA THR A 80 3.95 -4.97 -21.14
C THR A 80 2.64 -4.27 -21.47
N ARG A 81 1.50 -4.98 -21.37
CA ARG A 81 0.14 -4.42 -21.53
C ARG A 81 -0.44 -3.98 -20.18
N LYS A 82 0.32 -3.15 -19.47
CA LYS A 82 0.01 -2.72 -18.11
C LYS A 82 -1.39 -2.13 -17.95
N ALA A 83 -1.84 -1.32 -18.92
CA ALA A 83 -3.15 -0.70 -18.84
C ALA A 83 -4.31 -1.71 -18.96
N GLU A 84 -4.16 -2.80 -19.71
CA GLU A 84 -5.16 -3.87 -19.80
C GLU A 84 -5.26 -4.64 -18.50
N VAL A 85 -4.10 -5.00 -17.94
CA VAL A 85 -4.02 -5.66 -16.64
C VAL A 85 -4.60 -4.76 -15.54
N GLU A 86 -4.21 -3.48 -15.49
CA GLU A 86 -4.67 -2.54 -14.46
C GLU A 86 -6.19 -2.34 -14.48
N ARG A 87 -6.83 -2.31 -15.68
CA ARG A 87 -8.30 -2.24 -15.80
C ARG A 87 -9.01 -3.48 -15.29
N SER A 88 -8.30 -4.60 -15.16
CA SER A 88 -8.82 -5.86 -14.64
C SER A 88 -8.63 -6.02 -13.13
N LEU A 89 -8.10 -4.99 -12.45
CA LEU A 89 -7.89 -4.97 -11.00
C LEU A 89 -9.02 -4.18 -10.34
N GLU A 90 -9.82 -4.85 -9.55
CA GLU A 90 -10.97 -4.27 -8.86
C GLU A 90 -10.76 -4.22 -7.35
N ILE A 91 -11.20 -3.13 -6.72
CA ILE A 91 -11.19 -2.95 -5.28
C ILE A 91 -12.61 -2.72 -4.78
N TRP A 92 -13.05 -3.57 -3.90
CA TRP A 92 -14.27 -3.39 -3.14
C TRP A 92 -13.91 -2.93 -1.72
N SER A 93 -14.58 -1.91 -1.22
CA SER A 93 -14.29 -1.34 0.10
C SER A 93 -15.60 -1.02 0.84
N SER A 94 -15.69 -1.43 2.12
CA SER A 94 -16.86 -1.15 2.94
C SER A 94 -17.04 0.34 3.27
N LYS A 95 -16.01 1.16 3.08
CA LYS A 95 -16.04 2.62 3.22
C LYS A 95 -15.51 3.25 1.93
N PRO A 96 -16.05 4.40 1.48
CA PRO A 96 -15.57 5.04 0.26
C PRO A 96 -14.09 5.39 0.33
N VAL A 97 -13.34 5.04 -0.73
CA VAL A 97 -11.91 5.29 -0.84
C VAL A 97 -11.57 5.72 -2.26
N THR A 98 -10.74 6.74 -2.39
CA THR A 98 -10.09 7.08 -3.65
C THR A 98 -8.61 6.72 -3.55
N GLY A 99 -8.08 6.01 -4.53
CA GLY A 99 -6.70 5.59 -4.59
C GLY A 99 -6.17 5.57 -6.02
N ALA A 100 -4.96 5.04 -6.20
CA ALA A 100 -4.39 4.81 -7.52
C ALA A 100 -3.43 3.63 -7.48
N TRP A 101 -3.28 2.99 -8.62
CA TRP A 101 -2.23 2.02 -8.87
C TRP A 101 -0.92 2.73 -9.21
N TYR A 102 0.18 2.07 -8.89
CA TYR A 102 1.53 2.50 -9.27
C TYR A 102 2.35 1.27 -9.64
N TRP A 103 2.93 1.26 -10.83
CA TRP A 103 3.81 0.19 -11.28
C TRP A 103 5.20 0.39 -10.69
N MET A 104 5.55 -0.49 -9.72
CA MET A 104 6.87 -0.50 -9.10
C MET A 104 7.93 -1.03 -10.07
N SER A 105 7.53 -1.98 -10.95
CA SER A 105 8.34 -2.60 -12.00
C SER A 105 7.42 -3.18 -13.09
N ASP A 106 7.99 -3.93 -14.02
CA ASP A 106 7.18 -4.68 -15.01
C ASP A 106 6.46 -5.88 -14.40
N THR A 107 6.88 -6.33 -13.22
CA THR A 107 6.29 -7.47 -12.51
C THR A 107 5.56 -7.11 -11.23
N GLN A 108 5.49 -5.82 -10.87
CA GLN A 108 4.84 -5.41 -9.62
C GLN A 108 3.99 -4.15 -9.80
N VAL A 109 2.76 -4.20 -9.30
CA VAL A 109 1.86 -3.05 -9.21
C VAL A 109 1.29 -2.94 -7.80
N TRP A 110 1.30 -1.74 -7.25
CA TRP A 110 0.84 -1.47 -5.90
C TRP A 110 -0.29 -0.44 -5.93
N PHE A 111 -1.32 -0.69 -5.15
CA PHE A 111 -2.38 0.28 -4.90
C PHE A 111 -2.20 0.91 -3.53
N ARG A 112 -2.34 2.23 -3.46
CA ARG A 112 -2.60 2.90 -2.18
C ARG A 112 -3.71 3.93 -2.30
N PRO A 113 -4.48 4.15 -1.23
CA PRO A 113 -5.44 5.24 -1.18
C PRO A 113 -4.72 6.60 -1.19
N ARG A 114 -5.47 7.65 -1.54
CA ARG A 114 -4.97 9.04 -1.53
C ARG A 114 -4.63 9.50 -0.11
N ALA A 115 -5.49 9.21 0.86
CA ALA A 115 -5.24 9.30 2.29
C ALA A 115 -5.15 7.87 2.87
N TYR A 116 -4.75 7.70 4.11
CA TYR A 116 -4.78 6.40 4.77
C TYR A 116 -6.18 5.79 4.72
N TRP A 117 -6.26 4.46 4.73
CA TRP A 117 -7.53 3.77 4.82
C TRP A 117 -8.32 4.25 6.04
N PRO A 118 -9.63 4.48 5.93
CA PRO A 118 -10.45 4.65 7.12
C PRO A 118 -10.34 3.41 8.03
N ALA A 119 -10.12 3.62 9.33
CA ALA A 119 -10.04 2.50 10.29
C ALA A 119 -11.28 1.59 10.19
N HIS A 120 -11.11 0.30 10.49
CA HIS A 120 -12.17 -0.72 10.44
C HIS A 120 -12.82 -0.91 9.07
N THR A 121 -12.07 -0.66 7.99
CA THR A 121 -12.51 -0.93 6.63
C THR A 121 -12.30 -2.40 6.28
N ARG A 122 -13.31 -3.05 5.70
CA ARG A 122 -13.15 -4.33 5.01
C ARG A 122 -12.86 -4.05 3.55
N VAL A 123 -11.82 -4.70 3.03
CA VAL A 123 -11.38 -4.55 1.64
C VAL A 123 -11.37 -5.93 0.99
N ARG A 124 -11.88 -5.99 -0.24
CA ARG A 124 -11.74 -7.12 -1.14
C ARG A 124 -11.08 -6.63 -2.42
N PHE A 125 -9.97 -7.22 -2.74
CA PHE A 125 -9.27 -7.04 -3.99
C PHE A 125 -9.60 -8.23 -4.89
N GLU A 126 -9.97 -7.98 -6.13
CA GLU A 126 -10.23 -8.96 -7.17
C GLU A 126 -9.44 -8.60 -8.41
N ALA A 127 -8.64 -9.55 -8.89
CA ALA A 127 -7.91 -9.44 -10.14
C ALA A 127 -8.55 -10.41 -11.15
N HIS A 128 -9.28 -9.86 -12.10
CA HIS A 128 -10.00 -10.59 -13.15
C HIS A 128 -9.05 -10.86 -14.32
N LEU A 129 -7.99 -11.62 -14.06
CA LEU A 129 -6.86 -11.76 -14.99
C LEU A 129 -6.98 -12.93 -15.94
N LYS A 130 -7.84 -13.92 -15.65
CA LYS A 130 -7.99 -15.10 -16.52
C LYS A 130 -8.38 -14.67 -17.94
N GLY A 131 -7.48 -14.89 -18.90
CA GLY A 131 -7.65 -14.51 -20.28
C GLY A 131 -7.25 -13.09 -20.64
N VAL A 132 -6.81 -12.27 -19.67
CA VAL A 132 -6.26 -10.93 -19.94
C VAL A 132 -4.87 -11.05 -20.54
N GLN A 133 -4.61 -10.35 -21.63
CA GLN A 133 -3.29 -10.35 -22.25
C GLN A 133 -2.34 -9.42 -21.49
N GLY A 134 -1.34 -9.98 -20.81
CA GLY A 134 -0.31 -9.24 -20.08
C GLY A 134 0.86 -8.80 -20.97
N ALA A 135 1.22 -9.62 -21.96
CA ALA A 135 2.23 -9.36 -22.98
C ALA A 135 1.84 -10.10 -24.27
N ARG A 136 2.58 -9.90 -25.37
CA ARG A 136 2.32 -10.60 -26.63
C ARG A 136 2.40 -12.11 -26.42
N GLY A 137 1.31 -12.84 -26.71
CA GLY A 137 1.22 -14.29 -26.53
C GLY A 137 1.10 -14.78 -25.08
N VAL A 138 1.13 -13.87 -24.09
CA VAL A 138 1.10 -14.20 -22.65
C VAL A 138 -0.22 -13.76 -22.03
N TYR A 139 -0.98 -14.69 -21.46
CA TYR A 139 -2.31 -14.43 -20.91
C TYR A 139 -2.41 -14.88 -19.45
N GLY A 140 -3.24 -14.20 -18.67
CA GLY A 140 -3.51 -14.59 -17.28
C GLY A 140 -4.15 -15.97 -17.19
N ASP A 141 -3.61 -16.81 -16.32
CA ASP A 141 -4.06 -18.20 -16.10
C ASP A 141 -5.25 -18.30 -15.15
N ALA A 142 -5.33 -17.41 -14.17
CA ALA A 142 -6.32 -17.44 -13.11
C ALA A 142 -6.74 -16.04 -12.67
N ASN A 143 -7.92 -15.95 -12.02
CA ASN A 143 -8.34 -14.81 -11.24
C ASN A 143 -7.77 -14.94 -9.82
N LEU A 144 -7.57 -13.78 -9.16
CA LEU A 144 -7.09 -13.72 -7.78
C LEU A 144 -8.09 -12.92 -6.93
N THR A 145 -8.44 -13.44 -5.76
CA THR A 145 -9.24 -12.72 -4.78
C THR A 145 -8.49 -12.66 -3.44
N GLN A 146 -8.37 -11.46 -2.89
CA GLN A 146 -7.75 -11.22 -1.61
C GLN A 146 -8.70 -10.42 -0.71
N ARG A 147 -8.85 -10.85 0.55
CA ARG A 147 -9.64 -10.14 1.56
C ARG A 147 -8.72 -9.72 2.70
N LEU A 148 -8.85 -8.46 3.11
CA LEU A 148 -8.11 -7.91 4.23
C LEU A 148 -9.01 -6.99 5.07
N ARG A 149 -8.61 -6.75 6.30
CA ARG A 149 -9.27 -5.82 7.22
C ARG A 149 -8.27 -4.75 7.63
N ILE A 150 -8.73 -3.52 7.65
CA ILE A 150 -7.96 -2.41 8.24
C ILE A 150 -8.37 -2.32 9.71
N GLY A 151 -7.38 -2.28 10.58
CA GLY A 151 -7.56 -2.21 12.02
C GLY A 151 -7.81 -0.80 12.54
N ASN A 152 -7.40 -0.56 13.78
CA ASN A 152 -7.38 0.77 14.35
C ASN A 152 -6.36 1.66 13.64
N SER A 153 -6.58 2.97 13.68
CA SER A 153 -5.57 3.91 13.19
C SER A 153 -4.48 4.11 14.24
N LEU A 154 -3.27 3.66 13.94
CA LEU A 154 -2.04 4.03 14.61
C LEU A 154 -1.17 4.80 13.60
N VAL A 155 -0.77 6.02 13.95
CA VAL A 155 0.10 6.87 13.13
C VAL A 155 1.18 7.44 14.02
N ALA A 156 2.43 7.31 13.62
CA ALA A 156 3.56 7.86 14.35
C ALA A 156 4.32 8.90 13.53
N ARG A 157 4.89 9.90 14.23
CA ARG A 157 5.82 10.85 13.65
C ARG A 157 6.95 11.11 14.63
N ALA A 158 8.13 10.61 14.27
CA ALA A 158 9.38 10.80 15.00
C ALA A 158 10.16 11.97 14.38
N SER A 159 10.70 12.83 15.22
CA SER A 159 11.54 13.94 14.81
C SER A 159 12.94 13.80 15.40
N ALA A 160 13.92 13.63 14.53
CA ALA A 160 15.33 13.59 14.91
C ALA A 160 15.81 14.94 15.48
N ALA A 161 15.27 16.04 14.95
CA ALA A 161 15.66 17.37 15.39
C ALA A 161 15.09 17.79 16.75
N THR A 162 13.90 17.24 17.13
CA THR A 162 13.28 17.59 18.42
C THR A 162 13.35 16.47 19.43
N HIS A 163 13.91 15.33 19.06
CA HIS A 163 14.06 14.12 19.89
C HIS A 163 12.73 13.64 20.50
N HIS A 164 11.62 13.81 19.75
CA HIS A 164 10.29 13.41 20.21
C HIS A 164 9.53 12.68 19.11
N MET A 165 8.72 11.67 19.53
CA MET A 165 7.78 10.95 18.67
C MET A 165 6.35 11.23 19.11
N LYS A 166 5.56 11.85 18.23
CA LYS A 166 4.11 11.96 18.40
C LYS A 166 3.44 10.70 17.89
N VAL A 167 2.56 10.13 18.70
CA VAL A 167 1.80 8.93 18.36
C VAL A 167 0.31 9.25 18.47
N TRP A 168 -0.42 9.00 17.38
CA TRP A 168 -1.88 9.11 17.35
C TRP A 168 -2.49 7.72 17.32
N TRP A 169 -3.46 7.51 18.19
CA TRP A 169 -4.24 6.28 18.30
C TRP A 169 -5.72 6.61 18.15
N LYS A 170 -6.39 5.94 17.21
CA LYS A 170 -7.81 6.17 16.90
C LYS A 170 -8.14 7.65 16.64
N GLY A 171 -7.22 8.37 16.00
CA GLY A 171 -7.36 9.79 15.67
C GLY A 171 -6.99 10.78 16.78
N HIS A 172 -6.71 10.32 18.00
CA HIS A 172 -6.35 11.17 19.15
C HIS A 172 -4.85 11.06 19.44
N LEU A 173 -4.24 12.18 19.86
CA LEU A 173 -2.85 12.19 20.31
C LEU A 173 -2.73 11.35 21.58
N LYS A 174 -2.06 10.18 21.47
CA LYS A 174 -1.79 9.29 22.60
C LYS A 174 -0.61 9.77 23.42
N GLY A 175 0.39 10.36 22.80
CA GLY A 175 1.56 10.87 23.48
C GLY A 175 2.52 11.60 22.56
N ASN A 176 3.38 12.39 23.20
CA ASN A 176 4.57 13.00 22.60
C ASN A 176 5.75 12.48 23.43
N TRP A 177 6.32 11.36 22.96
CA TRP A 177 7.29 10.59 23.73
C TRP A 177 8.71 11.07 23.45
N PRO A 178 9.56 11.20 24.49
CA PRO A 178 10.99 11.37 24.28
C PRO A 178 11.55 10.14 23.52
N ILE A 179 12.39 10.39 22.55
CA ILE A 179 13.07 9.37 21.75
C ILE A 179 14.53 9.76 21.54
N SER A 180 15.33 8.80 21.11
CA SER A 180 16.64 9.03 20.52
C SER A 180 16.72 8.31 19.18
N THR A 181 17.16 9.01 18.14
CA THR A 181 17.32 8.48 16.77
C THR A 181 18.79 8.27 16.44
N GLY A 182 19.10 7.99 15.18
CA GLY A 182 20.46 7.77 14.72
C GLY A 182 21.39 8.94 15.00
N GLN A 183 22.58 8.64 15.54
CA GLN A 183 23.65 9.61 15.78
C GLN A 183 24.20 10.14 14.45
N PRO A 184 24.97 11.25 14.45
CA PRO A 184 25.61 11.74 13.23
C PRO A 184 26.49 10.67 12.56
N GLY A 185 26.22 10.39 11.29
CA GLY A 185 26.83 9.31 10.51
C GLY A 185 26.00 8.04 10.40
N ASP A 186 25.12 7.79 11.37
CA ASP A 186 24.16 6.69 11.40
C ASP A 186 22.71 7.23 11.43
N ASP A 187 22.48 8.34 10.79
CA ASP A 187 21.23 9.09 10.86
C ASP A 187 20.00 8.27 10.43
N THR A 188 18.93 8.32 11.21
CA THR A 188 17.62 7.74 10.81
C THR A 188 17.07 8.52 9.62
N PRO A 189 16.86 7.91 8.44
CA PRO A 189 16.51 8.67 7.23
C PRO A 189 15.10 9.26 7.26
N ASP A 190 14.94 10.54 6.87
CA ASP A 190 13.65 11.20 6.70
C ASP A 190 12.77 10.50 5.67
N GLY A 191 11.51 10.22 5.99
CA GLY A 191 10.59 9.58 5.06
C GLY A 191 9.22 9.25 5.64
N HIS A 192 8.32 8.77 4.77
CA HIS A 192 7.01 8.26 5.13
C HIS A 192 6.97 6.75 4.97
N TYR A 193 7.36 6.04 6.00
CA TYR A 193 7.48 4.59 6.01
C TYR A 193 6.20 3.89 6.49
N LEU A 194 6.18 2.58 6.30
CA LEU A 194 5.20 1.67 6.89
C LEU A 194 5.93 0.61 7.70
N SER A 195 5.34 0.22 8.82
CA SER A 195 5.77 -0.99 9.52
C SER A 195 5.51 -2.22 8.65
N PHE A 196 6.49 -3.11 8.51
CA PHE A 196 6.32 -4.32 7.69
C PHE A 196 6.81 -5.62 8.34
N SER A 197 7.44 -5.50 9.51
CA SER A 197 7.83 -6.64 10.33
C SER A 197 7.82 -6.26 11.80
N MET A 198 7.57 -7.24 12.65
CA MET A 198 7.55 -7.06 14.10
C MET A 198 8.22 -8.27 14.76
N GLY A 199 8.92 -8.04 15.88
CA GLY A 199 9.60 -9.10 16.62
C GLY A 199 9.80 -8.74 18.08
N ASN A 200 9.79 -9.76 18.94
CA ASN A 200 10.04 -9.60 20.37
C ASN A 200 10.57 -10.93 20.97
N PRO A 201 11.87 -11.10 21.19
CA PRO A 201 12.97 -10.17 20.84
C PRO A 201 13.38 -10.20 19.36
N VAL A 202 14.18 -9.21 18.96
CA VAL A 202 14.93 -9.20 17.71
C VAL A 202 16.43 -9.13 18.04
N ARG A 203 17.25 -9.96 17.37
CA ARG A 203 18.71 -9.84 17.44
C ARG A 203 19.14 -8.80 16.42
N MET A 204 19.78 -7.76 16.86
CA MET A 204 20.44 -6.77 16.04
C MET A 204 21.94 -7.02 16.07
N ASP A 205 22.52 -7.29 14.91
CA ASP A 205 23.93 -7.62 14.74
C ASP A 205 24.51 -6.80 13.60
N SER A 206 25.45 -5.90 13.92
CA SER A 206 26.10 -5.03 12.96
C SER A 206 26.94 -5.78 11.92
N ALA A 207 27.30 -7.05 12.18
CA ALA A 207 27.96 -7.89 11.20
C ALA A 207 27.11 -8.12 9.94
N THR A 208 25.78 -8.00 10.03
CA THR A 208 24.86 -8.14 8.89
C THR A 208 25.00 -7.03 7.84
N TYR A 209 25.62 -5.91 8.18
CA TYR A 209 25.94 -4.81 7.26
C TYR A 209 27.43 -4.43 7.24
N GLY A 210 28.30 -5.35 7.70
CA GLY A 210 29.73 -5.29 7.46
C GLY A 210 30.58 -4.77 8.62
N VAL A 211 30.03 -4.40 9.78
CA VAL A 211 30.79 -4.03 10.98
C VAL A 211 30.99 -5.30 11.81
N MET A 212 32.20 -5.88 11.69
CA MET A 212 32.54 -7.20 12.24
C MET A 212 32.94 -7.15 13.72
N PRO A 213 32.92 -8.29 14.45
CA PRO A 213 33.45 -8.36 15.80
C PRO A 213 34.91 -7.88 15.87
N GLY A 214 35.14 -6.87 16.70
CA GLY A 214 36.44 -6.20 16.84
C GLY A 214 36.54 -4.85 16.13
N ASP A 215 35.63 -4.53 15.22
CA ASP A 215 35.57 -3.21 14.59
C ASP A 215 34.98 -2.16 15.53
N PRO A 216 35.40 -0.89 15.44
CA PRO A 216 34.68 0.20 16.12
C PRO A 216 33.23 0.27 15.70
N GLY A 217 32.32 0.36 16.70
CA GLY A 217 30.89 0.40 16.44
C GLY A 217 30.21 -0.97 16.28
N TYR A 218 30.97 -2.10 16.45
CA TYR A 218 30.37 -3.43 16.48
C TYR A 218 29.39 -3.56 17.63
N TYR A 219 28.22 -4.10 17.32
CA TYR A 219 27.23 -4.52 18.33
C TYR A 219 26.53 -5.82 17.93
N ASN A 220 26.14 -6.59 18.95
CA ASN A 220 25.25 -7.76 18.83
C ASN A 220 24.36 -7.79 20.06
N VAL A 221 23.15 -7.32 19.93
CA VAL A 221 22.24 -7.06 21.05
C VAL A 221 20.82 -7.61 20.76
N LEU A 222 20.16 -8.11 21.83
CA LEU A 222 18.75 -8.43 21.76
C LEU A 222 17.93 -7.17 22.14
N VAL A 223 17.05 -6.78 21.25
CA VAL A 223 16.11 -5.68 21.48
C VAL A 223 14.69 -6.21 21.52
N TYR A 224 13.85 -5.54 22.27
CA TYR A 224 12.48 -5.97 22.54
C TYR A 224 11.48 -4.97 21.97
N ASP A 225 10.23 -5.44 21.78
CA ASP A 225 9.12 -4.62 21.32
C ASP A 225 9.43 -3.86 20.01
N SER A 226 9.94 -4.61 19.05
CA SER A 226 10.58 -4.08 17.84
C SER A 226 9.64 -4.05 16.66
N VAL A 227 9.44 -2.86 16.06
CA VAL A 227 8.63 -2.62 14.87
C VAL A 227 9.51 -2.09 13.74
N LYS A 228 9.73 -2.91 12.71
CA LYS A 228 10.63 -2.61 11.57
C LYS A 228 9.94 -1.72 10.53
N PHE A 229 10.67 -0.72 9.98
CA PHE A 229 10.14 0.17 8.96
C PHE A 229 11.08 0.42 7.76
N THR A 230 12.37 0.02 7.81
CA THR A 230 13.29 0.04 6.66
C THR A 230 13.89 -1.34 6.39
N ASN A 231 14.25 -1.63 5.14
CA ASN A 231 15.00 -2.86 4.82
C ASN A 231 16.42 -2.80 5.36
N SER A 232 17.03 -1.59 5.39
CA SER A 232 18.36 -1.33 5.94
C SER A 232 18.47 -1.64 7.43
N GLY A 233 17.34 -1.76 8.16
CA GLY A 233 17.37 -2.30 9.52
C GLY A 233 16.92 -1.35 10.60
N ASP A 234 16.19 -0.28 10.28
CA ASP A 234 15.65 0.63 11.28
C ASP A 234 14.35 0.12 11.90
N TYR A 235 14.27 0.23 13.21
CA TYR A 235 13.13 -0.18 14.03
C TYR A 235 12.74 0.94 15.00
N VAL A 236 11.48 0.94 15.42
CA VAL A 236 11.09 1.50 16.72
C VAL A 236 11.20 0.37 17.72
N HIS A 237 11.98 0.52 18.79
CA HIS A 237 12.18 -0.55 19.78
C HIS A 237 12.45 -0.04 21.18
N SER A 238 12.33 -0.92 22.18
CA SER A 238 12.71 -0.66 23.56
C SER A 238 14.21 -0.49 23.70
N ALA A 239 14.63 0.65 24.26
CA ALA A 239 16.05 0.97 24.48
C ALA A 239 16.26 1.53 25.91
N PRO A 240 16.24 0.65 26.96
CA PRO A 240 16.40 1.09 28.34
C PRO A 240 17.76 1.74 28.63
N TRP A 241 18.78 1.39 27.82
CA TRP A 241 20.15 1.91 27.97
C TRP A 241 20.32 3.38 27.53
N SER A 242 19.38 3.92 26.74
CA SER A 242 19.44 5.29 26.24
C SER A 242 18.31 6.20 26.77
N VAL A 243 17.65 5.82 27.87
CA VAL A 243 16.57 6.62 28.44
C VAL A 243 17.03 8.02 28.89
N GLY A 244 18.29 8.15 29.29
CA GLY A 244 18.90 9.44 29.66
C GLY A 244 19.11 10.39 28.50
N GLU A 245 19.27 9.89 27.28
CA GLU A 245 19.47 10.63 26.05
C GLU A 245 18.16 10.92 25.32
N GLN A 246 17.13 10.12 25.56
CA GLN A 246 15.82 10.30 24.92
C GLN A 246 15.20 11.65 25.29
N GLY A 247 14.82 12.41 24.26
CA GLY A 247 14.33 13.77 24.40
C GLY A 247 15.43 14.85 24.29
N PHE A 248 16.72 14.45 24.23
CA PHE A 248 17.85 15.40 24.26
C PHE A 248 18.87 15.19 23.14
N SER A 249 19.20 13.93 22.81
CA SER A 249 20.26 13.61 21.84
C SER A 249 19.97 12.34 21.04
N ASN A 250 20.61 12.23 19.89
CA ASN A 250 20.53 11.08 18.99
C ASN A 250 21.81 10.22 19.18
N VAL A 251 21.63 8.97 19.62
CA VAL A 251 22.75 8.08 20.00
C VAL A 251 22.60 6.66 19.42
N SER A 252 21.58 6.39 18.59
CA SER A 252 21.39 5.07 17.99
C SER A 252 22.17 4.93 16.68
N HIS A 253 22.14 3.74 16.09
CA HIS A 253 22.73 3.43 14.77
C HIS A 253 21.62 3.40 13.67
N GLY A 254 20.61 4.29 13.78
CA GLY A 254 19.53 4.41 12.82
C GLY A 254 18.13 4.17 13.42
N CYS A 255 18.01 3.30 14.43
CA CYS A 255 16.75 2.98 15.07
C CYS A 255 16.16 4.17 15.85
N VAL A 256 14.84 4.14 16.05
CA VAL A 256 14.11 5.02 16.96
C VAL A 256 14.06 4.34 18.34
N ASN A 257 14.94 4.76 19.23
CA ASN A 257 15.01 4.31 20.62
C ASN A 257 13.89 4.93 21.45
N VAL A 258 13.13 4.09 22.14
CA VAL A 258 11.97 4.50 22.97
C VAL A 258 12.11 3.86 24.36
N ALA A 259 11.61 4.52 25.37
CA ALA A 259 11.58 3.95 26.73
C ALA A 259 10.71 2.69 26.77
N PRO A 260 11.03 1.70 27.65
CA PRO A 260 10.41 0.37 27.62
C PRO A 260 8.88 0.38 27.65
N ALA A 261 8.27 1.21 28.50
CA ALA A 261 6.81 1.26 28.63
C ALA A 261 6.12 1.77 27.34
N GLN A 262 6.72 2.78 26.68
CA GLN A 262 6.23 3.32 25.43
C GLN A 262 6.46 2.34 24.26
N ALA A 263 7.61 1.65 24.23
CA ALA A 263 7.90 0.63 23.24
C ALA A 263 6.91 -0.54 23.33
N ALA A 264 6.68 -1.07 24.53
CA ALA A 264 5.71 -2.14 24.76
C ALA A 264 4.30 -1.74 24.34
N TRP A 265 3.89 -0.49 24.64
CA TRP A 265 2.60 0.02 24.19
C TRP A 265 2.54 0.13 22.66
N TYR A 266 3.58 0.70 22.02
CA TYR A 266 3.65 0.88 20.56
C TYR A 266 3.60 -0.48 19.86
N TYR A 267 4.43 -1.41 20.27
CA TYR A 267 4.48 -2.78 19.74
C TYR A 267 3.13 -3.49 19.86
N GLY A 268 2.53 -3.47 21.06
CA GLY A 268 1.24 -4.14 21.32
C GLY A 268 0.05 -3.56 20.56
N HIS A 269 0.18 -2.35 19.99
CA HIS A 269 -0.87 -1.69 19.22
C HIS A 269 -0.55 -1.56 17.74
N SER A 270 0.69 -1.84 17.34
CA SER A 270 1.13 -1.76 15.94
C SER A 270 0.57 -2.89 15.10
N LEU A 271 0.27 -2.58 13.86
CA LEU A 271 -0.10 -3.53 12.82
C LEU A 271 0.84 -3.35 11.62
N ILE A 272 1.10 -4.43 10.88
CA ILE A 272 1.79 -4.34 9.60
C ILE A 272 1.03 -3.37 8.69
N GLY A 273 1.73 -2.37 8.16
CA GLY A 273 1.15 -1.30 7.36
C GLY A 273 0.77 -0.05 8.15
N ASP A 274 1.10 0.05 9.44
CA ASP A 274 0.94 1.30 10.19
C ASP A 274 1.99 2.34 9.75
N PRO A 275 1.57 3.61 9.55
CA PRO A 275 2.49 4.64 9.11
C PRO A 275 3.41 5.14 10.23
N ILE A 276 4.68 5.28 9.88
CA ILE A 276 5.65 6.05 10.66
C ILE A 276 6.36 7.07 9.75
N THR A 277 6.39 8.32 10.17
CA THR A 277 7.09 9.40 9.47
C THR A 277 8.29 9.84 10.28
N ILE A 278 9.47 9.82 9.65
CA ILE A 278 10.69 10.37 10.21
C ILE A 278 10.91 11.76 9.60
N VAL A 279 11.27 12.73 10.42
CA VAL A 279 11.53 14.11 10.01
C VAL A 279 12.69 14.74 10.80
N GLY A 280 13.29 15.76 10.20
CA GLY A 280 14.33 16.55 10.87
C GLY A 280 15.69 15.88 10.90
N SER A 281 15.88 14.83 10.11
CA SER A 281 17.18 14.23 9.84
C SER A 281 17.86 14.93 8.67
N PRO A 282 19.20 15.02 8.65
CA PRO A 282 19.94 15.53 7.50
C PRO A 282 19.89 14.57 6.30
N VAL A 283 19.60 13.28 6.53
CA VAL A 283 19.59 12.23 5.50
C VAL A 283 18.16 11.97 5.04
N LYS A 284 17.97 11.78 3.73
CA LYS A 284 16.69 11.41 3.14
C LYS A 284 16.59 9.92 2.90
N GLY A 285 15.41 9.37 3.14
CA GLY A 285 15.13 7.96 2.88
C GLY A 285 15.23 7.60 1.41
N THR A 286 15.70 6.40 1.15
CA THR A 286 15.88 5.85 -0.19
C THR A 286 14.58 5.17 -0.64
N TRP A 287 14.19 5.42 -1.91
CA TRP A 287 13.09 4.71 -2.53
C TRP A 287 13.38 3.20 -2.60
N GLY A 288 12.44 2.40 -2.11
CA GLY A 288 12.58 0.93 -2.07
C GLY A 288 13.22 0.40 -0.78
N ASP A 289 13.70 1.27 0.11
CA ASP A 289 14.16 0.85 1.45
C ASP A 289 12.95 0.66 2.38
N GLY A 290 12.31 -0.50 2.28
CA GLY A 290 11.05 -0.83 2.90
C GLY A 290 9.83 -0.49 2.04
N TRP A 291 8.66 -0.39 2.65
CA TRP A 291 7.41 -0.08 1.95
C TRP A 291 7.23 1.44 1.82
N THR A 292 7.93 2.02 0.84
CA THR A 292 8.09 3.47 0.67
C THR A 292 7.09 4.11 -0.30
N ILE A 293 5.99 3.44 -0.67
CA ILE A 293 5.02 3.98 -1.63
C ILE A 293 4.42 5.33 -1.16
N TRP A 294 4.43 5.61 0.14
CA TRP A 294 3.98 6.88 0.71
C TRP A 294 4.99 8.04 0.53
N PHE A 295 6.21 7.78 0.02
CA PHE A 295 7.14 8.83 -0.43
C PHE A 295 6.61 9.55 -1.68
N LEU A 296 5.78 8.87 -2.47
CA LEU A 296 5.21 9.46 -3.68
C LEU A 296 4.15 10.51 -3.34
N ARG A 297 4.32 11.71 -3.87
CA ARG A 297 3.24 12.69 -3.90
C ARG A 297 2.10 12.17 -4.78
N TRP A 298 0.87 12.55 -4.46
CA TRP A 298 -0.33 12.04 -5.15
C TRP A 298 -0.26 12.11 -6.67
N ARG A 299 0.17 13.25 -7.23
CA ARG A 299 0.31 13.41 -8.68
C ARG A 299 1.29 12.39 -9.29
N LYS A 300 2.42 12.13 -8.61
CA LYS A 300 3.42 11.15 -9.07
C LYS A 300 2.89 9.72 -8.97
N LEU A 301 2.12 9.42 -7.93
CA LEU A 301 1.45 8.12 -7.79
C LEU A 301 0.52 7.88 -8.98
N VAL A 302 -0.41 8.81 -9.27
CA VAL A 302 -1.35 8.68 -10.39
C VAL A 302 -0.65 8.62 -11.74
N ALA A 303 0.42 9.40 -11.92
CA ALA A 303 1.23 9.36 -13.16
C ALA A 303 1.95 8.03 -13.39
N GLY A 304 2.21 7.25 -12.32
CA GLY A 304 2.80 5.91 -12.41
C GLY A 304 1.77 4.78 -12.63
N SER A 305 0.49 5.10 -12.70
CA SER A 305 -0.56 4.21 -13.17
C SER A 305 -0.51 4.12 -14.71
N ALA A 306 -0.69 2.94 -15.25
CA ALA A 306 -0.69 2.75 -16.70
C ALA A 306 -1.96 3.30 -17.37
N THR A 307 -3.03 3.47 -16.61
CA THR A 307 -4.27 4.12 -17.07
C THR A 307 -4.27 5.63 -16.81
N HIS A 308 -3.34 6.15 -16.02
CA HIS A 308 -3.30 7.53 -15.53
C HIS A 308 -4.59 7.98 -14.83
N MET A 309 -5.33 7.03 -14.26
CA MET A 309 -6.62 7.27 -13.64
C MET A 309 -6.60 6.96 -12.14
N MET A 310 -7.52 7.58 -11.42
CA MET A 310 -7.82 7.24 -10.04
C MET A 310 -8.77 6.04 -9.99
N VAL A 311 -8.68 5.28 -8.91
CA VAL A 311 -9.63 4.23 -8.53
C VAL A 311 -10.56 4.79 -7.46
N VAL A 312 -11.84 4.82 -7.73
CA VAL A 312 -12.88 5.17 -6.75
C VAL A 312 -13.57 3.89 -6.32
N ALA A 313 -13.29 3.45 -5.10
CA ALA A 313 -13.77 2.20 -4.53
C ALA A 313 -14.85 2.42 -3.47
N GLY A 314 -15.79 1.50 -3.37
CA GLY A 314 -16.87 1.49 -2.39
C GLY A 314 -17.56 0.13 -2.29
N ALA A 315 -18.74 0.09 -1.66
CA ALA A 315 -19.49 -1.14 -1.42
C ALA A 315 -20.04 -1.82 -2.69
N ARG A 316 -19.93 -1.19 -3.85
CA ARG A 316 -20.37 -1.74 -5.15
C ARG A 316 -19.21 -2.07 -6.08
N GLY A 317 -17.97 -2.17 -5.55
CA GLY A 317 -16.76 -2.33 -6.34
C GLY A 317 -16.05 -1.00 -6.60
N SER A 318 -15.14 -1.00 -7.57
CA SER A 318 -14.40 0.19 -7.96
C SER A 318 -14.62 0.58 -9.41
N ARG A 319 -14.36 1.86 -9.70
CA ARG A 319 -14.34 2.40 -11.05
C ARG A 319 -13.13 3.30 -11.25
N LEU A 320 -12.64 3.36 -12.47
CA LEU A 320 -11.63 4.32 -12.86
C LEU A 320 -12.27 5.70 -13.07
N ALA A 321 -11.58 6.74 -12.64
CA ALA A 321 -12.00 8.13 -12.78
C ALA A 321 -10.82 9.02 -13.16
N PRO A 322 -11.02 10.07 -13.98
CA PRO A 322 -9.98 11.04 -14.29
C PRO A 322 -9.45 11.73 -13.02
N PRO A 323 -8.15 12.11 -12.96
CA PRO A 323 -7.55 12.72 -11.78
C PRO A 323 -8.19 14.04 -11.31
N GLN A 324 -8.93 14.72 -12.19
CA GLN A 324 -9.52 16.04 -11.94
C GLN A 324 -11.00 15.98 -11.50
N VAL A 325 -11.60 14.82 -11.36
CA VAL A 325 -12.98 14.71 -10.89
C VAL A 325 -13.03 15.04 -9.40
N THR A 326 -13.47 16.25 -9.08
CA THR A 326 -13.91 16.60 -7.74
C THR A 326 -15.23 15.86 -7.50
N LEU A 327 -15.25 14.90 -6.58
CA LEU A 327 -16.48 14.20 -6.22
C LEU A 327 -17.48 15.19 -5.62
N PRO A 328 -18.73 15.28 -6.12
CA PRO A 328 -19.76 16.05 -5.45
C PRO A 328 -20.04 15.40 -4.08
N GLY A 329 -20.01 16.21 -3.02
CA GLY A 329 -20.31 15.76 -1.66
C GLY A 329 -19.17 15.04 -0.97
N SER A 330 -17.98 15.66 -0.86
CA SER A 330 -17.02 15.27 0.16
C SER A 330 -17.65 15.57 1.52
N LEU A 331 -18.28 14.60 2.14
CA LEU A 331 -18.36 14.56 3.59
C LEU A 331 -16.96 14.91 4.09
N ARG A 332 -16.82 16.03 4.78
CA ARG A 332 -15.63 16.34 5.56
C ARG A 332 -15.55 15.28 6.65
N LEU A 333 -14.92 14.15 6.32
CA LEU A 333 -14.37 13.28 7.33
C LEU A 333 -13.33 14.13 8.07
N PRO A 334 -13.24 14.04 9.40
CA PRO A 334 -12.14 14.68 10.13
C PRO A 334 -10.86 14.21 9.45
N ALA A 335 -10.10 15.15 8.95
CA ALA A 335 -8.89 14.90 8.19
C ALA A 335 -7.96 14.05 9.05
N ALA A 336 -7.73 12.80 8.61
CA ALA A 336 -6.47 12.18 8.93
C ALA A 336 -5.39 13.20 8.50
N PRO A 337 -4.37 13.48 9.30
CA PRO A 337 -3.39 14.50 8.98
C PRO A 337 -2.85 14.23 7.58
N ASP A 338 -3.06 15.17 6.67
CA ASP A 338 -2.59 15.10 5.29
C ASP A 338 -1.06 14.97 5.32
N PRO A 339 -0.46 13.90 4.85
CA PRO A 339 1.00 13.80 4.79
C PRO A 339 1.63 14.93 3.95
N ALA A 340 0.86 15.59 3.07
CA ALA A 340 1.31 16.73 2.27
C ALA A 340 1.11 18.09 2.94
N GLY A 341 0.27 18.20 3.98
CA GLY A 341 -0.04 19.45 4.70
C GLY A 341 1.00 19.88 5.74
N TRP A 342 2.05 19.11 5.92
CA TRP A 342 3.11 19.38 6.89
C TRP A 342 4.20 20.27 6.26
N ARG A 343 3.81 21.48 5.86
CA ARG A 343 4.79 22.50 5.53
C ARG A 343 5.54 22.89 6.81
N GLN A 344 6.87 22.94 6.73
CA GLN A 344 7.73 23.50 7.75
C GLN A 344 7.24 24.91 8.08
N ALA A 345 6.88 25.15 9.34
CA ALA A 345 6.94 26.51 9.87
C ALA A 345 8.42 26.90 9.84
N ALA A 346 8.79 27.86 9.01
CA ALA A 346 10.10 28.48 9.06
C ALA A 346 10.30 29.06 10.48
N PRO A 347 11.48 28.94 11.09
CA PRO A 347 11.76 29.66 12.31
C PRO A 347 11.75 31.16 11.96
N GLY A 348 10.84 31.91 12.58
CA GLY A 348 10.88 33.36 12.56
C GLY A 348 12.20 33.78 13.18
N GLY A 349 13.04 34.43 12.41
CA GLY A 349 14.19 35.17 12.91
C GLY A 349 13.72 36.47 13.58
N PRO A 350 14.59 37.09 14.40
CA PRO A 350 14.28 38.20 15.32
C PRO A 350 13.75 39.43 14.63
#